data_8115b965ce13968f6b3f0d7aa87b154a
#
_entry.id   8115b965ce13968f6b3f0d7aa87b154a
#
_cell.length_a   1.000
_cell.length_b   1.000
_cell.length_c   1.000
_cell.angle_alpha   90.00
_cell.angle_beta   90.00
_cell.angle_gamma   90.00
#
_symmetry.space_group_name_H-M   'P 1'
#
loop_
_entity.id
_entity.type
_entity.pdbx_description
1 polymer ?
#
loop_
_entity_poly.entity_id
_entity_poly.type
_entity_poly.pdbx_seq_one_letter_code
_entity_poly.pdbx_strand_id
1 'polypeptide(L)'
;ISTSKDWGVFNVSACNLRSTGDYDAGMESQGLMGMPLRIVQRQSWWQVETPEGYHAWVHPTSVTEMTRDELTAWNNGPLVVVTTLYGFIYSEPNTRSTTISDIVASNRLKLLGTKGNFFHVQTPDGRQGYVLRSEADELQHWRKGLKNSTQDILNTAHTLMGIPYMWGGTSTKGVDCSGFVRTTLLQHDIIIPRNASQMAIEGTHIDIAPDYSNLQPGDLLFFGTKATEDKPARVSHVGFYTGNGRFIHSLGRVREASFIPTDAD
;
A
#
# COMPACT_ATOMS: atom_id res chain seq x y z
N ILE A 1 0.62 30.45 12.44
CA ILE A 1 -0.28 29.41 11.90
C ILE A 1 -0.15 29.51 10.39
N SER A 2 0.40 28.51 9.74
CA SER A 2 0.47 28.47 8.27
C SER A 2 -0.93 28.24 7.72
N THR A 3 -1.40 29.13 6.87
CA THR A 3 -2.68 28.99 6.16
C THR A 3 -2.50 28.27 4.81
N SER A 4 -1.25 27.95 4.45
CA SER A 4 -0.94 27.24 3.22
C SER A 4 -1.41 25.79 3.27
N LYS A 5 -2.12 25.35 2.25
CA LYS A 5 -2.63 23.99 2.10
C LYS A 5 -1.67 23.11 1.28
N ASP A 6 -0.41 23.05 1.70
CA ASP A 6 0.63 22.25 1.01
C ASP A 6 0.65 20.77 1.40
N TRP A 7 -0.36 20.33 2.14
CA TRP A 7 -0.57 18.98 2.58
C TRP A 7 -1.93 18.47 2.11
N GLY A 8 -2.17 17.19 2.26
CA GLY A 8 -3.46 16.59 1.99
C GLY A 8 -3.50 15.12 2.31
N VAL A 9 -4.64 14.54 2.03
CA VAL A 9 -4.87 13.09 2.07
C VAL A 9 -5.60 12.65 0.80
N PHE A 10 -5.35 11.43 0.36
CA PHE A 10 -6.10 10.86 -0.75
C PHE A 10 -7.56 10.59 -0.33
N ASN A 11 -8.51 10.85 -1.23
CA ASN A 11 -9.95 10.78 -0.93
C ASN A 11 -10.71 9.71 -1.72
N VAL A 12 -10.00 8.89 -2.49
CA VAL A 12 -10.52 7.70 -3.18
C VAL A 12 -9.79 6.44 -2.71
N SER A 13 -10.42 5.29 -2.82
CA SER A 13 -9.91 4.02 -2.27
C SER A 13 -8.49 3.69 -2.72
N ALA A 14 -8.22 3.85 -4.01
CA ALA A 14 -6.89 3.74 -4.62
C ALA A 14 -6.79 4.74 -5.76
N CYS A 15 -5.89 5.69 -5.63
CA CYS A 15 -5.66 6.78 -6.57
C CYS A 15 -4.42 6.51 -7.41
N ASN A 16 -4.54 6.51 -8.74
CA ASN A 16 -3.38 6.31 -9.61
C ASN A 16 -2.46 7.53 -9.60
N LEU A 17 -1.21 7.30 -9.28
CA LEU A 17 -0.12 8.26 -9.34
C LEU A 17 0.68 8.01 -10.61
N ARG A 18 0.93 9.07 -11.38
CA ARG A 18 1.47 8.97 -12.74
C ARG A 18 2.83 9.64 -12.86
N SER A 19 3.57 9.26 -13.90
CA SER A 19 4.90 9.80 -14.19
C SER A 19 4.86 11.28 -14.59
N THR A 20 3.77 11.73 -15.21
CA THR A 20 3.49 13.12 -15.56
C THR A 20 2.01 13.44 -15.31
N GLY A 21 1.65 14.73 -15.36
CA GLY A 21 0.28 15.19 -15.17
C GLY A 21 -0.65 14.98 -16.37
N ASP A 22 -0.84 13.73 -16.75
CA ASP A 22 -1.66 13.30 -17.87
C ASP A 22 -2.29 11.93 -17.60
N TYR A 23 -3.53 11.71 -18.11
CA TYR A 23 -4.20 10.42 -18.03
C TYR A 23 -3.51 9.32 -18.85
N ASP A 24 -2.82 9.69 -19.94
CA ASP A 24 -2.09 8.76 -20.81
C ASP A 24 -0.67 8.45 -20.27
N ALA A 25 -0.22 9.17 -19.26
CA ALA A 25 1.08 8.91 -18.63
C ALA A 25 1.12 7.56 -17.90
N GLY A 26 2.31 6.97 -17.82
CA GLY A 26 2.53 5.71 -17.12
C GLY A 26 2.12 5.79 -15.65
N MET A 27 1.49 4.73 -15.15
CA MET A 27 1.21 4.58 -13.73
C MET A 27 2.49 4.19 -13.00
N GLU A 28 2.81 4.93 -11.93
CA GLU A 28 4.05 4.75 -11.15
C GLU A 28 3.77 4.15 -9.76
N SER A 29 2.64 4.54 -9.16
CA SER A 29 2.25 4.14 -7.82
C SER A 29 0.75 4.37 -7.61
N GLN A 30 0.26 4.07 -6.41
CA GLN A 30 -1.10 4.42 -5.98
C GLN A 30 -1.05 5.06 -4.59
N GLY A 31 -1.92 6.06 -4.38
CA GLY A 31 -2.26 6.63 -3.08
C GLY A 31 -3.52 5.98 -2.52
N LEU A 32 -3.55 5.72 -1.22
CA LEU A 32 -4.67 5.07 -0.55
C LEU A 32 -5.48 6.07 0.27
N MET A 33 -6.81 5.94 0.27
CA MET A 33 -7.73 6.82 1.00
C MET A 33 -7.28 7.03 2.44
N GLY A 34 -7.22 8.31 2.84
CA GLY A 34 -6.84 8.72 4.18
C GLY A 34 -5.34 8.73 4.46
N MET A 35 -4.52 8.26 3.52
CA MET A 35 -3.06 8.36 3.63
C MET A 35 -2.59 9.77 3.31
N PRO A 36 -1.63 10.31 4.10
CA PRO A 36 -1.14 11.67 3.91
C PRO A 36 -0.28 11.81 2.66
N LEU A 37 -0.20 13.03 2.17
CA LEU A 37 0.70 13.46 1.11
C LEU A 37 1.14 14.91 1.32
N ARG A 38 2.24 15.28 0.69
CA ARG A 38 2.67 16.67 0.55
C ARG A 38 2.48 17.12 -0.90
N ILE A 39 1.91 18.29 -1.10
CA ILE A 39 1.77 18.89 -2.44
C ILE A 39 3.04 19.69 -2.73
N VAL A 40 3.79 19.23 -3.72
CA VAL A 40 5.10 19.81 -4.09
C VAL A 40 4.96 20.87 -5.17
N GLN A 41 4.09 20.59 -6.15
CA GLN A 41 3.85 21.49 -7.28
C GLN A 41 2.38 21.43 -7.68
N ARG A 42 1.82 22.59 -8.04
CA ARG A 42 0.45 22.73 -8.53
C ARG A 42 0.43 23.19 -9.98
N GLN A 43 -0.24 22.41 -10.81
CA GLN A 43 -0.58 22.71 -12.20
C GLN A 43 -2.01 22.21 -12.44
N SER A 44 -2.38 21.85 -13.69
CA SER A 44 -3.63 21.10 -13.96
C SER A 44 -3.69 19.76 -13.20
N TRP A 45 -2.54 19.10 -13.05
CA TRP A 45 -2.28 18.02 -12.12
C TRP A 45 -1.33 18.51 -11.02
N TRP A 46 -1.32 17.83 -9.88
CA TRP A 46 -0.41 18.15 -8.78
C TRP A 46 0.69 17.12 -8.66
N GLN A 47 1.92 17.58 -8.52
CA GLN A 47 3.00 16.73 -8.09
C GLN A 47 2.94 16.61 -6.58
N VAL A 48 2.94 15.37 -6.10
CA VAL A 48 2.85 15.05 -4.68
C VAL A 48 4.00 14.17 -4.25
N GLU A 49 4.33 14.26 -2.97
CA GLU A 49 5.26 13.39 -2.28
C GLU A 49 4.46 12.51 -1.32
N THR A 50 4.61 11.20 -1.46
CA THR A 50 3.97 10.20 -0.60
C THR A 50 4.75 9.99 0.69
N PRO A 51 4.22 9.28 1.72
CA PRO A 51 4.92 9.09 3.00
C PRO A 51 6.29 8.43 2.89
N GLU A 52 6.51 7.60 1.88
CA GLU A 52 7.80 6.97 1.58
C GLU A 52 8.77 7.87 0.80
N GLY A 53 8.42 9.14 0.57
CA GLY A 53 9.24 10.10 -0.17
C GLY A 53 9.19 9.94 -1.69
N TYR A 54 8.20 9.23 -2.24
CA TYR A 54 8.05 9.04 -3.68
C TYR A 54 7.31 10.22 -4.30
N HIS A 55 7.82 10.76 -5.41
CA HIS A 55 7.22 11.87 -6.14
C HIS A 55 6.50 11.37 -7.38
N ALA A 56 5.24 11.75 -7.53
CA ALA A 56 4.43 11.41 -8.70
C ALA A 56 3.30 12.44 -8.89
N TRP A 57 2.57 12.33 -10.00
CA TRP A 57 1.51 13.25 -10.35
C TRP A 57 0.14 12.65 -10.08
N VAL A 58 -0.75 13.46 -9.52
CA VAL A 58 -2.13 13.09 -9.19
C VAL A 58 -3.11 14.11 -9.74
N HIS A 59 -4.29 13.63 -10.15
CA HIS A 59 -5.38 14.55 -10.47
C HIS A 59 -5.95 15.18 -9.17
N PRO A 60 -6.13 16.51 -9.12
CA PRO A 60 -6.53 17.20 -7.88
C PRO A 60 -7.81 16.69 -7.24
N THR A 61 -8.77 16.20 -8.02
CA THR A 61 -10.05 15.66 -7.51
C THR A 61 -9.88 14.45 -6.59
N SER A 62 -8.73 13.78 -6.63
CA SER A 62 -8.43 12.62 -5.78
C SER A 62 -7.73 13.00 -4.46
N VAL A 63 -7.57 14.29 -4.20
CA VAL A 63 -6.89 14.81 -3.02
C VAL A 63 -7.81 15.79 -2.27
N THR A 64 -7.90 15.61 -0.97
CA THR A 64 -8.43 16.61 -0.05
C THR A 64 -7.25 17.37 0.52
N GLU A 65 -7.09 18.62 0.09
CA GLU A 65 -5.99 19.49 0.56
C GLU A 65 -6.21 19.97 1.99
N MET A 66 -5.11 20.06 2.72
CA MET A 66 -5.08 20.42 4.14
C MET A 66 -3.94 21.36 4.44
N THR A 67 -4.14 22.23 5.44
CA THR A 67 -3.02 22.86 6.14
C THR A 67 -2.25 21.80 6.95
N ARG A 68 -1.08 22.15 7.43
CA ARG A 68 -0.31 21.24 8.31
C ARG A 68 -1.07 20.92 9.61
N ASP A 69 -1.78 21.90 10.15
CA ASP A 69 -2.56 21.72 11.39
C ASP A 69 -3.77 20.80 11.15
N GLU A 70 -4.46 20.96 10.02
CA GLU A 70 -5.56 20.08 9.61
C GLU A 70 -5.08 18.64 9.39
N LEU A 71 -3.92 18.45 8.75
CA LEU A 71 -3.33 17.12 8.59
C LEU A 71 -2.92 16.51 9.94
N THR A 72 -2.37 17.31 10.84
CA THR A 72 -2.03 16.88 12.20
C THR A 72 -3.29 16.45 12.96
N ALA A 73 -4.36 17.22 12.86
CA ALA A 73 -5.65 16.87 13.44
C ALA A 73 -6.27 15.60 12.81
N TRP A 74 -6.12 15.41 11.50
CA TRP A 74 -6.53 14.18 10.82
C TRP A 74 -5.77 12.97 11.37
N ASN A 75 -4.44 13.02 11.39
CA ASN A 75 -3.60 11.90 11.81
C ASN A 75 -3.75 11.52 13.29
N ASN A 76 -4.05 12.51 14.15
CA ASN A 76 -4.23 12.32 15.58
C ASN A 76 -5.69 12.10 15.98
N GLY A 77 -6.62 12.26 15.04
CA GLY A 77 -8.05 12.08 15.27
C GLY A 77 -8.45 10.61 15.38
N PRO A 78 -9.72 10.36 15.72
CA PRO A 78 -10.25 9.00 15.73
C PRO A 78 -10.40 8.51 14.29
N LEU A 79 -9.60 7.52 13.93
CA LEU A 79 -9.60 6.87 12.61
C LEU A 79 -9.93 5.39 12.74
N VAL A 80 -10.54 4.84 11.71
CA VAL A 80 -10.57 3.41 11.43
C VAL A 80 -9.62 3.09 10.28
N VAL A 81 -9.04 1.90 10.29
CA VAL A 81 -8.27 1.32 9.21
C VAL A 81 -9.04 0.15 8.62
N VAL A 82 -9.11 0.09 7.30
CA VAL A 82 -9.73 -1.02 6.58
C VAL A 82 -8.78 -2.22 6.60
N THR A 83 -9.29 -3.37 7.02
CA THR A 83 -8.54 -4.62 7.17
C THR A 83 -8.96 -5.69 6.15
N THR A 84 -10.12 -5.52 5.50
CA THR A 84 -10.53 -6.37 4.38
C THR A 84 -9.77 -6.00 3.10
N LEU A 85 -9.60 -6.96 2.18
CA LEU A 85 -8.94 -6.68 0.89
C LEU A 85 -9.79 -5.76 0.01
N TYR A 86 -11.13 -5.90 0.07
CA TYR A 86 -12.07 -5.12 -0.70
C TYR A 86 -13.43 -5.06 -0.01
N GLY A 87 -14.05 -3.92 0.04
CA GLY A 87 -15.35 -3.69 0.65
C GLY A 87 -15.97 -2.38 0.23
N PHE A 88 -16.96 -1.90 0.98
CA PHE A 88 -17.73 -0.70 0.65
C PHE A 88 -18.06 0.15 1.87
N ILE A 89 -18.25 1.44 1.62
CA ILE A 89 -18.94 2.37 2.52
C ILE A 89 -20.40 2.43 2.07
N TYR A 90 -21.30 2.09 2.94
CA TYR A 90 -22.75 2.08 2.69
C TYR A 90 -23.42 3.37 3.18
N SER A 91 -24.49 3.82 2.51
CA SER A 91 -25.23 5.02 2.89
C SER A 91 -26.00 4.87 4.23
N GLU A 92 -26.34 3.63 4.58
CA GLU A 92 -27.01 3.26 5.83
C GLU A 92 -26.31 2.06 6.46
N PRO A 93 -26.51 1.77 7.76
CA PRO A 93 -25.93 0.60 8.43
C PRO A 93 -26.63 -0.70 7.97
N ASN A 94 -26.60 -0.93 6.66
CA ASN A 94 -27.22 -2.02 5.96
C ASN A 94 -26.47 -2.29 4.64
N THR A 95 -25.97 -3.49 4.46
CA THR A 95 -25.22 -3.90 3.25
C THR A 95 -26.04 -3.91 1.96
N ARG A 96 -27.36 -3.76 2.04
CA ARG A 96 -28.25 -3.62 0.87
C ARG A 96 -28.52 -2.16 0.49
N SER A 97 -28.04 -1.20 1.28
CA SER A 97 -28.18 0.22 0.96
C SER A 97 -27.22 0.62 -0.16
N THR A 98 -27.41 1.81 -0.72
CA THR A 98 -26.53 2.36 -1.75
C THR A 98 -25.11 2.49 -1.23
N THR A 99 -24.14 2.18 -2.06
CA THR A 99 -22.72 2.38 -1.75
C THR A 99 -22.31 3.83 -2.01
N ILE A 100 -21.49 4.37 -1.10
CA ILE A 100 -20.93 5.73 -1.20
C ILE A 100 -19.54 5.70 -1.83
N SER A 101 -18.77 4.67 -1.49
CA SER A 101 -17.43 4.41 -2.02
C SER A 101 -17.09 2.93 -1.85
N ASP A 102 -16.17 2.44 -2.67
CA ASP A 102 -15.43 1.23 -2.35
C ASP A 102 -14.30 1.55 -1.36
N ILE A 103 -13.76 0.52 -0.73
CA ILE A 103 -12.61 0.57 0.16
C ILE A 103 -11.69 -0.62 -0.09
N VAL A 104 -10.40 -0.43 0.20
CA VAL A 104 -9.37 -1.46 0.11
C VAL A 104 -8.55 -1.48 1.39
N ALA A 105 -7.79 -2.56 1.59
CA ALA A 105 -6.92 -2.71 2.77
C ALA A 105 -6.03 -1.47 2.97
N SER A 106 -5.86 -1.08 4.22
CA SER A 106 -5.09 0.09 4.68
C SER A 106 -5.72 1.46 4.39
N ASN A 107 -6.92 1.54 3.80
CA ASN A 107 -7.65 2.80 3.76
C ASN A 107 -7.92 3.30 5.18
N ARG A 108 -7.89 4.61 5.38
CA ARG A 108 -8.18 5.26 6.66
C ARG A 108 -9.35 6.22 6.53
N LEU A 109 -10.27 6.12 7.47
CA LEU A 109 -11.49 6.91 7.49
C LEU A 109 -11.66 7.52 8.87
N LYS A 110 -12.25 8.73 8.95
CA LYS A 110 -12.60 9.33 10.23
C LYS A 110 -13.72 8.55 10.88
N LEU A 111 -13.52 8.15 12.13
CA LEU A 111 -14.54 7.50 12.95
C LEU A 111 -15.45 8.56 13.54
N LEU A 112 -16.75 8.45 13.28
CA LEU A 112 -17.78 9.32 13.84
C LEU A 112 -18.56 8.64 14.97
N GLY A 113 -18.61 7.31 14.97
CA GLY A 113 -19.31 6.51 15.97
C GLY A 113 -19.54 5.08 15.50
N THR A 114 -20.45 4.39 16.17
CA THR A 114 -20.82 3.01 15.85
C THR A 114 -22.34 2.85 15.81
N LYS A 115 -22.84 1.98 14.95
CA LYS A 115 -24.25 1.62 14.90
C LYS A 115 -24.41 0.13 14.60
N GLY A 116 -24.73 -0.66 15.61
CA GLY A 116 -24.78 -2.12 15.50
C GLY A 116 -23.42 -2.70 15.06
N ASN A 117 -23.42 -3.45 13.97
CA ASN A 117 -22.21 -4.07 13.40
C ASN A 117 -21.45 -3.14 12.43
N PHE A 118 -21.70 -1.83 12.47
CA PHE A 118 -21.08 -0.87 11.59
C PHE A 118 -20.33 0.22 12.37
N PHE A 119 -19.22 0.66 11.81
CA PHE A 119 -18.62 1.95 12.10
C PHE A 119 -19.33 3.02 11.27
N HIS A 120 -19.73 4.13 11.90
CA HIS A 120 -20.13 5.35 11.20
C HIS A 120 -18.85 6.14 10.89
N VAL A 121 -18.60 6.39 9.62
CA VAL A 121 -17.33 6.93 9.14
C VAL A 121 -17.53 8.12 8.21
N GLN A 122 -16.45 8.88 8.03
CA GLN A 122 -16.38 9.96 7.06
C GLN A 122 -15.10 9.82 6.23
N THR A 123 -15.26 9.94 4.91
CA THR A 123 -14.14 10.04 3.98
C THR A 123 -13.43 11.39 4.11
N PRO A 124 -12.18 11.54 3.64
CA PRO A 124 -11.44 12.80 3.72
C PRO A 124 -12.15 14.00 3.07
N ASP A 125 -12.94 13.77 2.02
CA ASP A 125 -13.71 14.79 1.31
C ASP A 125 -15.12 15.03 1.91
N GLY A 126 -15.41 14.43 3.08
CA GLY A 126 -16.61 14.74 3.87
C GLY A 126 -17.82 13.85 3.63
N ARG A 127 -17.77 12.89 2.70
CA ARG A 127 -18.87 11.91 2.51
C ARG A 127 -18.96 11.01 3.75
N GLN A 128 -20.17 10.80 4.26
CA GLN A 128 -20.41 9.97 5.44
C GLN A 128 -21.13 8.69 5.07
N GLY A 129 -20.87 7.62 5.80
CA GLY A 129 -21.51 6.34 5.62
C GLY A 129 -21.06 5.30 6.65
N TYR A 130 -21.26 4.04 6.33
CA TYR A 130 -21.12 2.93 7.25
C TYR A 130 -20.25 1.82 6.66
N VAL A 131 -19.30 1.34 7.46
CA VAL A 131 -18.40 0.22 7.13
C VAL A 131 -18.64 -0.90 8.12
N LEU A 132 -18.70 -2.15 7.66
CA LEU A 132 -18.80 -3.30 8.56
C LEU A 132 -17.63 -3.35 9.52
N ARG A 133 -17.91 -3.59 10.81
CA ARG A 133 -16.87 -3.75 11.83
C ARG A 133 -16.02 -5.00 11.64
N SER A 134 -16.49 -5.96 10.84
CA SER A 134 -15.69 -7.11 10.40
C SER A 134 -14.68 -6.78 9.29
N GLU A 135 -14.78 -5.61 8.66
CA GLU A 135 -13.96 -5.17 7.53
C GLU A 135 -12.98 -4.05 7.90
N ALA A 136 -13.08 -3.52 9.13
CA ALA A 136 -12.24 -2.44 9.61
C ALA A 136 -12.03 -2.53 11.12
N ASP A 137 -11.05 -1.82 11.64
CA ASP A 137 -10.80 -1.70 13.06
C ASP A 137 -10.45 -0.25 13.42
N GLU A 138 -10.61 0.14 14.68
CA GLU A 138 -10.10 1.41 15.15
C GLU A 138 -8.57 1.43 15.02
N LEU A 139 -8.01 2.47 14.40
CA LEU A 139 -6.58 2.52 14.04
C LEU A 139 -5.65 2.25 15.22
N GLN A 140 -5.95 2.82 16.40
CA GLN A 140 -5.11 2.63 17.59
C GLN A 140 -5.29 1.25 18.22
N HIS A 141 -6.47 0.65 18.13
CA HIS A 141 -6.72 -0.72 18.55
C HIS A 141 -5.97 -1.69 17.64
N TRP A 142 -6.10 -1.53 16.34
CA TRP A 142 -5.38 -2.31 15.33
C TRP A 142 -3.86 -2.24 15.54
N ARG A 143 -3.28 -1.05 15.71
CA ARG A 143 -1.84 -0.85 15.97
C ARG A 143 -1.35 -1.60 17.21
N LYS A 144 -2.11 -1.56 18.29
CA LYS A 144 -1.79 -2.29 19.53
C LYS A 144 -1.87 -3.81 19.38
N GLY A 145 -2.73 -4.28 18.49
CA GLY A 145 -2.94 -5.71 18.19
C GLY A 145 -1.99 -6.27 17.15
N LEU A 146 -1.20 -5.42 16.46
CA LEU A 146 -0.29 -5.88 15.41
C LEU A 146 0.76 -6.84 15.95
N LYS A 147 0.86 -7.97 15.29
CA LYS A 147 1.94 -8.93 15.44
C LYS A 147 2.80 -8.81 14.20
N ASN A 148 4.03 -8.39 14.38
CA ASN A 148 4.98 -8.16 13.29
C ASN A 148 6.08 -9.23 13.27
N SER A 149 5.74 -10.46 13.65
CA SER A 149 6.64 -11.59 13.42
C SER A 149 6.73 -11.85 11.90
N THR A 150 7.83 -12.43 11.49
CA THR A 150 8.02 -12.86 10.09
C THR A 150 6.85 -13.72 9.61
N GLN A 151 6.35 -14.63 10.45
CA GLN A 151 5.24 -15.50 10.10
C GLN A 151 3.93 -14.72 9.89
N ASP A 152 3.66 -13.71 10.71
CA ASP A 152 2.46 -12.87 10.55
C ASP A 152 2.52 -12.08 9.25
N ILE A 153 3.69 -11.54 8.88
CA ILE A 153 3.91 -10.84 7.61
C ILE A 153 3.73 -11.80 6.42
N LEU A 154 4.30 -12.99 6.48
CA LEU A 154 4.13 -13.99 5.42
C LEU A 154 2.69 -14.49 5.31
N ASN A 155 1.97 -14.63 6.44
CA ASN A 155 0.54 -14.95 6.41
C ASN A 155 -0.26 -13.85 5.69
N THR A 156 0.04 -12.58 5.95
CA THR A 156 -0.56 -11.46 5.21
C THR A 156 -0.22 -11.52 3.73
N ALA A 157 1.03 -11.78 3.37
CA ALA A 157 1.44 -11.96 1.97
C ALA A 157 0.61 -13.05 1.28
N HIS A 158 0.36 -14.17 1.95
CA HIS A 158 -0.48 -15.26 1.42
C HIS A 158 -1.95 -14.88 1.24
N THR A 159 -2.50 -13.94 2.01
CA THR A 159 -3.87 -13.44 1.78
C THR A 159 -4.02 -12.73 0.44
N LEU A 160 -2.92 -12.27 -0.15
CA LEU A 160 -2.90 -11.57 -1.44
C LEU A 160 -2.75 -12.52 -2.64
N MET A 161 -2.70 -13.84 -2.44
CA MET A 161 -2.56 -14.83 -3.51
C MET A 161 -3.63 -14.63 -4.60
N GLY A 162 -3.20 -14.66 -5.86
CA GLY A 162 -4.06 -14.52 -7.03
C GLY A 162 -4.40 -13.08 -7.41
N ILE A 163 -4.07 -12.07 -6.60
CA ILE A 163 -4.25 -10.66 -7.00
C ILE A 163 -3.48 -10.41 -8.30
N PRO A 164 -4.12 -9.81 -9.32
CA PRO A 164 -3.48 -9.56 -10.61
C PRO A 164 -2.26 -8.67 -10.51
N TYR A 165 -1.26 -8.96 -11.36
CA TYR A 165 -0.16 -8.02 -11.58
C TYR A 165 -0.69 -6.76 -12.28
N MET A 166 -0.38 -5.61 -11.70
CA MET A 166 -0.70 -4.31 -12.29
C MET A 166 0.52 -3.41 -12.15
N TRP A 167 1.08 -2.99 -13.28
CA TRP A 167 2.22 -2.06 -13.27
C TRP A 167 1.87 -0.79 -12.50
N GLY A 168 2.73 -0.39 -11.56
CA GLY A 168 2.46 0.75 -10.67
C GLY A 168 1.47 0.45 -9.54
N GLY A 169 0.88 -0.74 -9.47
CA GLY A 169 -0.11 -1.12 -8.45
C GLY A 169 0.49 -1.26 -7.06
N THR A 170 -0.12 -0.59 -6.08
CA THR A 170 0.21 -0.65 -4.66
C THR A 170 -1.04 -0.71 -3.79
N SER A 171 -2.06 -1.40 -4.26
CA SER A 171 -3.31 -1.63 -3.54
C SER A 171 -3.81 -3.05 -3.76
N THR A 172 -4.77 -3.49 -2.94
CA THR A 172 -5.38 -4.82 -3.11
C THR A 172 -6.24 -4.97 -4.37
N LYS A 173 -6.37 -3.91 -5.20
CA LYS A 173 -6.95 -3.98 -6.55
C LYS A 173 -6.00 -4.55 -7.61
N GLY A 174 -4.69 -4.48 -7.35
CA GLY A 174 -3.63 -4.97 -8.21
C GLY A 174 -2.28 -4.48 -7.71
N VAL A 175 -1.25 -5.28 -7.88
CA VAL A 175 0.10 -4.99 -7.38
C VAL A 175 1.16 -5.33 -8.41
N ASP A 176 2.19 -4.49 -8.54
CA ASP A 176 3.45 -4.93 -9.14
C ASP A 176 4.33 -5.65 -8.11
N CYS A 177 5.54 -6.00 -8.45
CA CYS A 177 6.42 -6.79 -7.56
C CYS A 177 6.73 -6.07 -6.25
N SER A 178 7.18 -4.83 -6.30
CA SER A 178 7.47 -4.02 -5.12
C SER A 178 6.18 -3.51 -4.45
N GLY A 179 5.12 -3.27 -5.22
CA GLY A 179 3.79 -2.94 -4.70
C GLY A 179 3.19 -4.07 -3.88
N PHE A 180 3.41 -5.32 -4.24
CA PHE A 180 3.03 -6.49 -3.43
C PHE A 180 3.72 -6.47 -2.06
N VAL A 181 5.04 -6.25 -2.04
CA VAL A 181 5.80 -6.16 -0.77
C VAL A 181 5.30 -4.98 0.06
N ARG A 182 5.12 -3.80 -0.56
CA ARG A 182 4.56 -2.62 0.12
C ARG A 182 3.17 -2.86 0.69
N THR A 183 2.26 -3.40 -0.11
CA THR A 183 0.86 -3.66 0.29
C THR A 183 0.81 -4.66 1.45
N THR A 184 1.68 -5.66 1.46
CA THR A 184 1.83 -6.58 2.58
C THR A 184 2.30 -5.86 3.84
N LEU A 185 3.42 -5.14 3.77
CA LEU A 185 4.04 -4.48 4.92
C LEU A 185 3.18 -3.32 5.47
N LEU A 186 2.45 -2.61 4.62
CA LEU A 186 1.55 -1.54 5.07
C LEU A 186 0.40 -2.07 5.94
N GLN A 187 -0.04 -3.31 5.75
CA GLN A 187 -0.99 -3.97 6.63
C GLN A 187 -0.40 -4.36 7.99
N HIS A 188 0.89 -4.09 8.20
CA HIS A 188 1.63 -4.18 9.45
C HIS A 188 2.15 -2.82 9.94
N ASP A 189 1.59 -1.71 9.40
CA ASP A 189 1.99 -0.31 9.68
C ASP A 189 3.47 -0.03 9.36
N ILE A 190 4.04 -0.77 8.41
CA ILE A 190 5.42 -0.65 7.95
C ILE A 190 5.44 0.01 6.58
N ILE A 191 6.10 1.16 6.49
CA ILE A 191 6.30 1.92 5.25
C ILE A 191 7.72 1.68 4.75
N ILE A 192 7.85 1.27 3.49
CA ILE A 192 9.13 1.03 2.82
C ILE A 192 9.19 1.80 1.49
N PRO A 193 10.36 1.97 0.88
CA PRO A 193 10.49 2.63 -0.42
C PRO A 193 9.61 2.01 -1.51
N ARG A 194 9.28 2.80 -2.54
CA ARG A 194 8.36 2.38 -3.60
C ARG A 194 8.95 1.34 -4.53
N ASN A 195 10.17 1.50 -4.96
CA ASN A 195 10.79 0.68 -6.00
C ASN A 195 11.65 -0.44 -5.43
N ALA A 196 11.70 -1.59 -6.10
CA ALA A 196 12.55 -2.72 -5.71
C ALA A 196 14.03 -2.31 -5.60
N SER A 197 14.52 -1.45 -6.50
CA SER A 197 15.90 -0.95 -6.45
C SER A 197 16.19 -0.08 -5.22
N GLN A 198 15.20 0.67 -4.74
CA GLN A 198 15.30 1.45 -3.51
C GLN A 198 15.22 0.55 -2.27
N MET A 199 14.34 -0.46 -2.30
CA MET A 199 14.26 -1.45 -1.20
C MET A 199 15.56 -2.23 -1.03
N ALA A 200 16.25 -2.55 -2.13
CA ALA A 200 17.47 -3.36 -2.12
C ALA A 200 18.67 -2.71 -1.40
N ILE A 201 18.63 -1.39 -1.17
CA ILE A 201 19.66 -0.67 -0.43
C ILE A 201 19.28 -0.40 1.03
N GLU A 202 18.08 -0.82 1.44
CA GLU A 202 17.61 -0.74 2.82
C GLU A 202 17.91 -2.05 3.58
N GLY A 203 17.98 -1.93 4.91
CA GLY A 203 18.16 -3.09 5.79
C GLY A 203 19.57 -3.68 5.75
N THR A 204 19.66 -4.97 6.07
CA THR A 204 20.91 -5.72 6.11
C THR A 204 21.07 -6.54 4.85
N HIS A 205 22.14 -6.30 4.09
CA HIS A 205 22.46 -7.12 2.93
C HIS A 205 22.94 -8.51 3.35
N ILE A 206 22.43 -9.55 2.67
CA ILE A 206 22.81 -10.95 2.86
C ILE A 206 23.34 -11.49 1.55
N ASP A 207 24.60 -11.91 1.51
CA ASP A 207 25.15 -12.65 0.38
C ASP A 207 24.59 -14.07 0.39
N ILE A 208 23.86 -14.43 -0.65
CA ILE A 208 23.15 -15.72 -0.73
C ILE A 208 24.17 -16.85 -0.89
N ALA A 209 24.17 -17.80 0.04
CA ALA A 209 24.97 -19.02 -0.07
C ALA A 209 24.50 -19.88 -1.26
N PRO A 210 25.42 -20.62 -1.92
CA PRO A 210 25.06 -21.45 -3.09
C PRO A 210 23.96 -22.48 -2.83
N ASP A 211 23.81 -22.92 -1.59
CA ASP A 211 22.79 -23.89 -1.14
C ASP A 211 21.57 -23.20 -0.47
N TYR A 212 21.53 -21.86 -0.47
CA TYR A 212 20.48 -21.03 0.14
C TYR A 212 20.31 -21.20 1.66
N SER A 213 21.25 -21.86 2.34
CA SER A 213 21.14 -22.25 3.74
C SER A 213 21.10 -21.07 4.72
N ASN A 214 21.58 -19.90 4.29
CA ASN A 214 21.62 -18.67 5.10
C ASN A 214 20.40 -17.76 4.93
N LEU A 215 19.46 -18.12 4.05
CA LEU A 215 18.22 -17.38 3.88
C LEU A 215 17.22 -17.76 4.98
N GLN A 216 16.52 -16.74 5.47
CA GLN A 216 15.46 -16.89 6.47
C GLN A 216 14.10 -16.55 5.85
N PRO A 217 13.01 -17.28 6.16
CA PRO A 217 11.67 -16.87 5.77
C PRO A 217 11.42 -15.40 6.15
N GLY A 218 10.88 -14.61 5.22
CA GLY A 218 10.68 -13.17 5.38
C GLY A 218 11.78 -12.29 4.81
N ASP A 219 12.94 -12.85 4.45
CA ASP A 219 13.95 -12.11 3.71
C ASP A 219 13.38 -11.63 2.37
N LEU A 220 13.75 -10.43 1.95
CA LEU A 220 13.42 -9.92 0.62
C LEU A 220 14.47 -10.40 -0.37
N LEU A 221 14.02 -11.13 -1.38
CA LEU A 221 14.83 -11.56 -2.51
C LEU A 221 14.74 -10.54 -3.63
N PHE A 222 15.89 -10.08 -4.09
CA PHE A 222 15.98 -9.13 -5.19
C PHE A 222 16.59 -9.82 -6.43
N PHE A 223 15.90 -9.65 -7.55
CA PHE A 223 16.30 -10.23 -8.84
C PHE A 223 16.66 -9.11 -9.80
N GLY A 224 17.60 -9.39 -10.69
CA GLY A 224 18.03 -8.41 -11.66
C GLY A 224 19.25 -8.88 -12.46
N THR A 225 19.95 -7.91 -13.02
CA THR A 225 21.19 -8.17 -13.78
C THR A 225 22.41 -7.77 -12.95
N LYS A 226 23.42 -8.62 -12.94
CA LYS A 226 24.71 -8.30 -12.30
C LYS A 226 25.41 -7.16 -13.04
N ALA A 227 26.27 -6.44 -12.33
CA ALA A 227 27.17 -5.47 -12.95
C ALA A 227 28.08 -6.17 -13.98
N THR A 228 28.33 -5.46 -15.07
CA THR A 228 29.36 -5.81 -16.09
C THR A 228 30.35 -4.64 -16.16
N GLU A 229 31.41 -4.79 -16.97
CA GLU A 229 32.37 -3.69 -17.17
C GLU A 229 31.71 -2.40 -17.68
N ASP A 230 30.65 -2.53 -18.49
CA ASP A 230 29.99 -1.40 -19.15
C ASP A 230 28.67 -0.97 -18.47
N LYS A 231 28.11 -1.74 -17.53
CA LYS A 231 26.79 -1.46 -16.95
C LYS A 231 26.75 -1.80 -15.45
N PRO A 232 26.15 -0.92 -14.62
CA PRO A 232 25.92 -1.20 -13.22
C PRO A 232 24.92 -2.36 -13.02
N ALA A 233 24.95 -2.98 -11.85
CA ALA A 233 23.91 -3.92 -11.45
C ALA A 233 22.53 -3.23 -11.47
N ARG A 234 21.51 -3.97 -11.87
CA ARG A 234 20.13 -3.45 -11.91
C ARG A 234 19.18 -4.42 -11.21
N VAL A 235 18.53 -3.94 -10.18
CA VAL A 235 17.40 -4.65 -9.53
C VAL A 235 16.12 -4.32 -10.28
N SER A 236 15.37 -5.35 -10.67
CA SER A 236 14.12 -5.22 -11.45
C SER A 236 12.93 -5.96 -10.83
N HIS A 237 13.14 -6.79 -9.81
CA HIS A 237 12.10 -7.60 -9.21
C HIS A 237 12.39 -7.89 -7.73
N VAL A 238 11.33 -8.15 -6.96
CA VAL A 238 11.42 -8.47 -5.54
C VAL A 238 10.31 -9.42 -5.11
N GLY A 239 10.59 -10.27 -4.13
CA GLY A 239 9.62 -11.14 -3.47
C GLY A 239 10.04 -11.48 -2.05
N PHE A 240 9.17 -12.13 -1.28
CA PHE A 240 9.48 -12.66 0.04
C PHE A 240 9.95 -14.10 -0.04
N TYR A 241 11.07 -14.42 0.55
CA TYR A 241 11.48 -15.80 0.75
C TYR A 241 10.55 -16.47 1.77
N THR A 242 10.07 -17.67 1.46
CA THR A 242 9.15 -18.43 2.32
C THR A 242 9.78 -19.66 2.95
N GLY A 243 11.03 -19.96 2.59
CA GLY A 243 11.75 -21.16 3.05
C GLY A 243 11.83 -22.25 1.97
N ASN A 244 12.74 -23.20 2.17
CA ASN A 244 12.89 -24.38 1.31
C ASN A 244 13.06 -24.06 -0.19
N GLY A 245 13.78 -22.98 -0.52
CA GLY A 245 13.99 -22.55 -1.90
C GLY A 245 12.76 -21.94 -2.58
N ARG A 246 11.71 -21.60 -1.84
CA ARG A 246 10.47 -21.02 -2.35
C ARG A 246 10.35 -19.55 -1.97
N PHE A 247 9.61 -18.82 -2.77
CA PHE A 247 9.30 -17.40 -2.51
C PHE A 247 7.92 -17.03 -3.06
N ILE A 248 7.33 -15.98 -2.49
CA ILE A 248 6.06 -15.39 -2.93
C ILE A 248 6.33 -14.04 -3.56
N HIS A 249 5.77 -13.80 -4.74
CA HIS A 249 5.98 -12.58 -5.51
C HIS A 249 4.77 -12.25 -6.39
N SER A 250 4.76 -11.06 -6.99
CA SER A 250 3.80 -10.70 -8.02
C SER A 250 4.46 -10.75 -9.41
N LEU A 251 4.03 -11.72 -10.22
CA LEU A 251 4.40 -11.87 -11.62
C LEU A 251 3.21 -12.53 -12.36
N GLY A 252 2.55 -11.76 -13.24
CA GLY A 252 1.23 -12.10 -13.79
C GLY A 252 0.12 -12.00 -12.76
N ARG A 253 0.33 -12.55 -11.59
CA ARG A 253 -0.46 -12.45 -10.36
C ARG A 253 0.43 -12.68 -9.15
N VAL A 254 -0.07 -12.46 -7.96
CA VAL A 254 0.62 -12.92 -6.74
C VAL A 254 0.59 -14.44 -6.71
N ARG A 255 1.75 -15.05 -6.61
CA ARG A 255 1.95 -16.51 -6.63
C ARG A 255 3.21 -16.93 -5.88
N GLU A 256 3.28 -18.18 -5.50
CA GLU A 256 4.55 -18.81 -5.11
C GLU A 256 5.34 -19.25 -6.33
N ALA A 257 6.64 -19.25 -6.20
CA ALA A 257 7.60 -19.80 -7.15
C ALA A 257 8.76 -20.46 -6.39
N SER A 258 9.54 -21.28 -7.10
CA SER A 258 10.71 -21.94 -6.56
C SER A 258 11.93 -21.66 -7.43
N PHE A 259 13.10 -21.56 -6.83
CA PHE A 259 14.36 -21.59 -7.57
C PHE A 259 15.05 -22.97 -7.50
N ILE A 260 14.32 -24.00 -7.01
CA ILE A 260 14.74 -25.41 -7.09
C ILE A 260 14.28 -25.95 -8.44
N PRO A 261 15.19 -26.39 -9.33
CA PRO A 261 14.86 -26.76 -10.72
C PRO A 261 13.88 -27.92 -10.87
N THR A 262 13.70 -28.73 -9.83
CA THR A 262 12.80 -29.91 -9.83
C THR A 262 11.37 -29.58 -9.37
N ASP A 263 11.12 -28.40 -8.83
CA ASP A 263 9.79 -28.00 -8.39
C ASP A 263 8.96 -27.53 -9.60
N ALA A 264 7.70 -27.93 -9.64
CA ALA A 264 6.74 -27.33 -10.57
C ALA A 264 6.35 -25.92 -10.08
N ASP A 265 6.35 -24.95 -11.00
CA ASP A 265 5.86 -23.60 -10.76
C ASP A 265 4.32 -23.51 -10.77
#